data_79b1d9f489e1a026f7338461246af049
#
_entry.id   79b1d9f489e1a026f7338461246af049
#
_cell.length_a   1.000
_cell.length_b   1.000
_cell.length_c   1.000
_cell.angle_alpha   90.00
_cell.angle_beta   90.00
_cell.angle_gamma   90.00
#
_symmetry.space_group_name_H-M   'P 1'
#
loop_
_entity.id
_entity.type
_entity.pdbx_description
1 polymer ?
#
loop_
_entity_poly.entity_id
_entity_poly.type
_entity_poly.pdbx_seq_one_letter_code
_entity_poly.pdbx_strand_id
1 'polypeptide(L)'
;MTQALEDLIQSLREELQSYGEMLARLDQQQEQVMNRAPDELLQSTAGIETQSYAIQEARRVRESKQGIVALGLKLARDAGFSEIIPNLPADYRPLLSALVQENNELLVRVHQRSRQNHILLCRSVELMSRLLGSLLPGSSTVYTERGDVLGAFGSVTRSTYHAIG
;
A
#
# COMPACT_ATOMS: atom_id res chain seq x y z
N MET A 1 -15.40 -21.50 22.16
CA MET A 1 -15.37 -21.57 20.68
C MET A 1 -16.19 -20.45 20.06
N THR A 2 -17.48 -20.31 20.39
CA THR A 2 -18.37 -19.25 19.80
C THR A 2 -17.79 -17.84 19.96
N GLN A 3 -17.36 -17.45 21.16
CA GLN A 3 -16.74 -16.14 21.39
C GLN A 3 -15.49 -15.90 20.54
N ALA A 4 -14.60 -16.90 20.44
CA ALA A 4 -13.38 -16.76 19.63
C ALA A 4 -13.71 -16.60 18.14
N LEU A 5 -14.79 -17.20 17.67
CA LEU A 5 -15.27 -17.07 16.30
C LEU A 5 -15.90 -15.71 16.04
N GLU A 6 -16.68 -15.20 16.99
CA GLU A 6 -17.24 -13.84 16.94
C GLU A 6 -16.13 -12.80 16.93
N ASP A 7 -15.10 -12.97 17.77
CA ASP A 7 -13.92 -12.10 17.80
C ASP A 7 -13.16 -12.12 16.46
N LEU A 8 -13.03 -13.27 15.81
CA LEU A 8 -12.41 -13.38 14.49
C LEU A 8 -13.26 -12.68 13.41
N ILE A 9 -14.59 -12.87 13.43
CA ILE A 9 -15.50 -12.20 12.51
C ILE A 9 -15.40 -10.68 12.67
N GLN A 10 -15.38 -10.21 13.91
CA GLN A 10 -15.24 -8.79 14.19
C GLN A 10 -13.90 -8.23 13.66
N SER A 11 -12.79 -8.94 13.88
CA SER A 11 -11.50 -8.51 13.38
C SER A 11 -11.40 -8.52 11.84
N LEU A 12 -12.08 -9.43 11.15
CA LEU A 12 -12.21 -9.42 9.68
C LEU A 12 -12.99 -8.20 9.18
N ARG A 13 -14.06 -7.79 9.90
CA ARG A 13 -14.82 -6.58 9.56
C ARG A 13 -14.00 -5.31 9.76
N GLU A 14 -13.20 -5.25 10.81
CA GLU A 14 -12.29 -4.12 11.09
C GLU A 14 -11.18 -4.03 10.04
N GLU A 15 -10.62 -5.16 9.62
CA GLU A 15 -9.65 -5.21 8.52
C GLU A 15 -10.30 -4.76 7.20
N LEU A 16 -11.52 -5.22 6.91
CA LEU A 16 -12.29 -4.82 5.73
C LEU A 16 -12.55 -3.31 5.71
N GLN A 17 -12.98 -2.74 6.84
CA GLN A 17 -13.18 -1.31 6.99
C GLN A 17 -11.88 -0.53 6.72
N SER A 18 -10.76 -0.98 7.28
CA SER A 18 -9.45 -0.35 7.09
C SER A 18 -9.01 -0.33 5.62
N TYR A 19 -9.29 -1.39 4.85
CA TYR A 19 -9.07 -1.42 3.40
C TYR A 19 -10.00 -0.45 2.66
N GLY A 20 -11.27 -0.34 3.07
CA GLY A 20 -12.23 0.61 2.50
C GLY A 20 -11.78 2.06 2.68
N GLU A 21 -11.32 2.40 3.87
CA GLU A 21 -10.76 3.72 4.17
C GLU A 21 -9.49 4.02 3.36
N MET A 22 -8.60 3.02 3.20
CA MET A 22 -7.43 3.16 2.35
C MET A 22 -7.82 3.44 0.90
N LEU A 23 -8.79 2.70 0.36
CA LEU A 23 -9.25 2.90 -1.01
C LEU A 23 -9.80 4.31 -1.22
N ALA A 24 -10.61 4.82 -0.28
CA ALA A 24 -11.13 6.19 -0.33
C ALA A 24 -10.02 7.24 -0.31
N ARG A 25 -8.98 7.05 0.51
CA ARG A 25 -7.80 7.95 0.54
C ARG A 25 -7.00 7.90 -0.77
N LEU A 26 -6.85 6.74 -1.37
CA LEU A 26 -6.18 6.59 -2.66
C LEU A 26 -6.98 7.22 -3.80
N ASP A 27 -8.32 7.13 -3.78
CA ASP A 27 -9.19 7.82 -4.73
C ASP A 27 -9.06 9.35 -4.61
N GLN A 28 -9.07 9.86 -3.38
CA GLN A 28 -8.84 11.29 -3.11
C GLN A 28 -7.45 11.74 -3.60
N GLN A 29 -6.41 10.97 -3.35
CA GLN A 29 -5.05 11.27 -3.84
C GLN A 29 -5.03 11.35 -5.37
N GLN A 30 -5.73 10.46 -6.06
CA GLN A 30 -5.83 10.48 -7.51
C GLN A 30 -6.45 11.77 -8.03
N GLU A 31 -7.55 12.23 -7.42
CA GLU A 31 -8.20 13.50 -7.76
C GLU A 31 -7.26 14.69 -7.54
N GLN A 32 -6.51 14.70 -6.46
CA GLN A 32 -5.54 15.77 -6.14
C GLN A 32 -4.40 15.82 -7.16
N VAL A 33 -3.90 14.67 -7.61
CA VAL A 33 -2.90 14.59 -8.70
C VAL A 33 -3.47 15.17 -9.99
N MET A 34 -4.71 14.84 -10.34
CA MET A 34 -5.37 15.33 -11.54
C MET A 34 -5.64 16.84 -11.47
N ASN A 35 -6.02 17.35 -10.31
CA ASN A 35 -6.31 18.76 -10.07
C ASN A 35 -5.05 19.62 -9.82
N ARG A 36 -3.88 19.01 -9.80
CA ARG A 36 -2.59 19.69 -9.53
C ARG A 36 -2.58 20.45 -8.20
N ALA A 37 -3.09 19.85 -7.14
CA ALA A 37 -3.17 20.40 -5.79
C ALA A 37 -2.00 19.86 -4.92
N PRO A 38 -0.79 20.46 -4.95
CA PRO A 38 0.40 19.89 -4.33
C PRO A 38 0.34 19.84 -2.81
N ASP A 39 -0.24 20.86 -2.18
CA ASP A 39 -0.33 20.92 -0.71
C ASP A 39 -1.30 19.85 -0.18
N GLU A 40 -2.46 19.69 -0.83
CA GLU A 40 -3.43 18.65 -0.51
C GLU A 40 -2.87 17.25 -0.76
N LEU A 41 -2.05 17.10 -1.83
CA LEU A 41 -1.39 15.86 -2.16
C LEU A 41 -0.39 15.42 -1.08
N LEU A 42 0.39 16.35 -0.52
CA LEU A 42 1.30 16.06 0.60
C LEU A 42 0.52 15.60 1.83
N GLN A 43 -0.58 16.27 2.15
CA GLN A 43 -1.43 15.92 3.27
C GLN A 43 -2.08 14.54 3.10
N SER A 44 -2.59 14.23 1.90
CA SER A 44 -3.19 12.93 1.61
C SER A 44 -2.16 11.80 1.67
N THR A 45 -0.93 12.06 1.25
CA THR A 45 0.16 11.06 1.33
C THR A 45 0.46 10.69 2.79
N ALA A 46 0.54 11.67 3.70
CA ALA A 46 0.70 11.40 5.12
C ALA A 46 -0.50 10.62 5.70
N GLY A 47 -1.72 10.92 5.24
CA GLY A 47 -2.92 10.17 5.61
C GLY A 47 -2.91 8.72 5.14
N ILE A 48 -2.39 8.44 3.94
CA ILE A 48 -2.21 7.09 3.39
C ILE A 48 -1.18 6.32 4.21
N GLU A 49 -0.08 6.95 4.58
CA GLU A 49 0.95 6.34 5.43
C GLU A 49 0.37 5.93 6.79
N THR A 50 -0.36 6.84 7.45
CA THR A 50 -1.05 6.55 8.72
C THR A 50 -2.04 5.37 8.56
N GLN A 51 -2.81 5.34 7.48
CA GLN A 51 -3.76 4.25 7.23
C GLN A 51 -3.05 2.92 6.95
N SER A 52 -1.85 2.95 6.37
CA SER A 52 -1.03 1.75 6.18
C SER A 52 -0.66 1.08 7.51
N TYR A 53 -0.31 1.86 8.53
CA TYR A 53 -0.07 1.33 9.88
C TYR A 53 -1.35 0.76 10.51
N ALA A 54 -2.49 1.42 10.33
CA ALA A 54 -3.77 0.91 10.82
C ALA A 54 -4.13 -0.46 10.20
N ILE A 55 -3.89 -0.63 8.90
CA ILE A 55 -4.09 -1.91 8.20
C ILE A 55 -3.16 -2.99 8.75
N GLN A 56 -1.88 -2.67 8.97
CA GLN A 56 -0.93 -3.64 9.52
C GLN A 56 -1.36 -4.12 10.91
N GLU A 57 -1.84 -3.22 11.76
CA GLU A 57 -2.33 -3.57 13.09
C GLU A 57 -3.64 -4.39 13.02
N ALA A 58 -4.60 -4.00 12.18
CA ALA A 58 -5.83 -4.77 11.98
C ALA A 58 -5.52 -6.21 11.50
N ARG A 59 -4.58 -6.36 10.58
CA ARG A 59 -4.11 -7.66 10.10
C ARG A 59 -3.48 -8.48 11.23
N ARG A 60 -2.61 -7.89 12.02
CA ARG A 60 -1.95 -8.55 13.16
C ARG A 60 -2.98 -9.07 14.18
N VAL A 61 -3.99 -8.24 14.49
CA VAL A 61 -5.08 -8.63 15.39
C VAL A 61 -5.86 -9.80 14.79
N ARG A 62 -6.25 -9.72 13.53
CA ARG A 62 -6.98 -10.77 12.82
C ARG A 62 -6.17 -12.09 12.80
N GLU A 63 -4.87 -12.06 12.50
CA GLU A 63 -4.00 -13.24 12.52
C GLU A 63 -3.91 -13.89 13.91
N SER A 64 -3.85 -13.08 14.96
CA SER A 64 -3.90 -13.58 16.33
C SER A 64 -5.21 -14.30 16.64
N LYS A 65 -6.36 -13.71 16.26
CA LYS A 65 -7.70 -14.31 16.45
C LYS A 65 -7.90 -15.56 15.59
N GLN A 66 -7.39 -15.55 14.36
CA GLN A 66 -7.37 -16.73 13.47
C GLN A 66 -6.62 -17.91 14.12
N GLY A 67 -5.43 -17.64 14.68
CA GLY A 67 -4.64 -18.68 15.35
C GLY A 67 -5.35 -19.27 16.57
N ILE A 68 -6.11 -18.46 17.33
CA ILE A 68 -6.91 -18.96 18.47
C ILE A 68 -8.03 -19.90 17.98
N VAL A 69 -8.73 -19.52 16.90
CA VAL A 69 -9.77 -20.36 16.31
C VAL A 69 -9.19 -21.65 15.75
N ALA A 70 -8.07 -21.59 15.03
CA ALA A 70 -7.38 -22.75 14.48
C ALA A 70 -7.01 -23.76 15.58
N LEU A 71 -6.41 -23.30 16.65
CA LEU A 71 -6.07 -24.16 17.82
C LEU A 71 -7.33 -24.79 18.46
N GLY A 72 -8.41 -24.00 18.55
CA GLY A 72 -9.69 -24.52 19.06
C GLY A 72 -10.31 -25.60 18.17
N LEU A 73 -9.98 -25.62 16.89
CA LEU A 73 -10.37 -26.66 15.92
C LEU A 73 -9.35 -27.81 15.82
N LYS A 74 -8.30 -27.80 16.65
CA LYS A 74 -7.17 -28.74 16.63
C LYS A 74 -6.38 -28.70 15.31
N LEU A 75 -6.33 -27.55 14.67
CA LEU A 75 -5.48 -27.26 13.52
C LEU A 75 -4.17 -26.59 13.94
N ALA A 76 -3.23 -26.47 13.04
CA ALA A 76 -2.02 -25.68 13.25
C ALA A 76 -2.36 -24.21 13.51
N ARG A 77 -1.59 -23.52 14.34
CA ARG A 77 -1.84 -22.11 14.70
C ARG A 77 -1.83 -21.16 13.50
N ASP A 78 -1.06 -21.50 12.50
CA ASP A 78 -0.89 -20.79 11.22
C ASP A 78 -1.79 -21.30 10.11
N ALA A 79 -2.78 -22.16 10.44
CA ALA A 79 -3.73 -22.69 9.48
C ALA A 79 -4.46 -21.56 8.72
N GLY A 80 -4.54 -21.73 7.39
CA GLY A 80 -5.24 -20.80 6.52
C GLY A 80 -6.76 -20.92 6.61
N PHE A 81 -7.46 -19.92 6.07
CA PHE A 81 -8.94 -19.97 6.03
C PHE A 81 -9.46 -21.13 5.19
N SER A 82 -8.71 -21.62 4.19
CA SER A 82 -9.04 -22.82 3.42
C SER A 82 -9.12 -24.09 4.28
N GLU A 83 -8.37 -24.13 5.38
CA GLU A 83 -8.39 -25.24 6.33
C GLU A 83 -9.38 -24.99 7.47
N ILE A 84 -9.52 -23.75 7.93
CA ILE A 84 -10.40 -23.36 9.03
C ILE A 84 -11.86 -23.51 8.64
N ILE A 85 -12.28 -22.93 7.51
CA ILE A 85 -13.68 -22.82 7.11
C ILE A 85 -14.38 -24.19 7.02
N PRO A 86 -13.80 -25.26 6.42
CA PRO A 86 -14.44 -26.57 6.39
C PRO A 86 -14.67 -27.21 7.77
N ASN A 87 -13.86 -26.84 8.76
CA ASN A 87 -13.93 -27.37 10.12
C ASN A 87 -14.81 -26.56 11.08
N LEU A 88 -15.38 -25.43 10.61
CA LEU A 88 -16.32 -24.62 11.38
C LEU A 88 -17.72 -25.25 11.45
N PRO A 89 -18.55 -24.85 12.43
CA PRO A 89 -19.99 -25.13 12.43
C PRO A 89 -20.63 -24.60 11.13
N ALA A 90 -21.60 -25.34 10.60
CA ALA A 90 -22.22 -25.06 9.30
C ALA A 90 -22.77 -23.63 9.17
N ASP A 91 -23.33 -23.09 10.26
CA ASP A 91 -23.95 -21.77 10.30
C ASP A 91 -22.95 -20.61 10.08
N TYR A 92 -21.67 -20.81 10.42
CA TYR A 92 -20.63 -19.78 10.32
C TYR A 92 -19.85 -19.82 9.00
N ARG A 93 -19.86 -20.96 8.29
CA ARG A 93 -19.08 -21.14 7.06
C ARG A 93 -19.39 -20.12 5.97
N PRO A 94 -20.68 -19.86 5.63
CA PRO A 94 -21.00 -18.90 4.58
C PRO A 94 -20.55 -17.48 4.92
N LEU A 95 -20.77 -17.05 6.18
CA LEU A 95 -20.41 -15.72 6.62
C LEU A 95 -18.88 -15.52 6.58
N LEU A 96 -18.13 -16.47 7.12
CA LEU A 96 -16.67 -16.35 7.16
C LEU A 96 -16.07 -16.39 5.74
N SER A 97 -16.60 -17.27 4.88
CA SER A 97 -16.19 -17.35 3.47
C SER A 97 -16.45 -16.04 2.74
N ALA A 98 -17.61 -15.42 2.92
CA ALA A 98 -17.96 -14.15 2.31
C ALA A 98 -17.03 -13.02 2.79
N LEU A 99 -16.79 -12.91 4.10
CA LEU A 99 -15.90 -11.91 4.67
C LEU A 99 -14.46 -12.04 4.17
N VAL A 100 -13.94 -13.27 4.08
CA VAL A 100 -12.58 -13.53 3.56
C VAL A 100 -12.49 -13.16 2.08
N GLN A 101 -13.50 -13.52 1.31
CA GLN A 101 -13.56 -13.14 -0.11
C GLN A 101 -13.59 -11.62 -0.28
N GLU A 102 -14.46 -10.93 0.45
CA GLU A 102 -14.62 -9.47 0.38
C GLU A 102 -13.33 -8.74 0.79
N ASN A 103 -12.64 -9.21 1.85
CA ASN A 103 -11.33 -8.69 2.24
C ASN A 103 -10.31 -8.85 1.11
N ASN A 104 -10.23 -10.01 0.49
CA ASN A 104 -9.29 -10.27 -0.61
C ASN A 104 -9.59 -9.39 -1.83
N GLU A 105 -10.85 -9.25 -2.21
CA GLU A 105 -11.28 -8.41 -3.33
C GLU A 105 -10.93 -6.94 -3.08
N LEU A 106 -11.19 -6.43 -1.88
CA LEU A 106 -10.90 -5.06 -1.52
C LEU A 106 -9.39 -4.80 -1.45
N LEU A 107 -8.62 -5.74 -0.93
CA LEU A 107 -7.15 -5.68 -0.92
C LEU A 107 -6.58 -5.60 -2.35
N VAL A 108 -7.10 -6.40 -3.28
CA VAL A 108 -6.69 -6.34 -4.70
C VAL A 108 -7.00 -4.95 -5.28
N ARG A 109 -8.17 -4.38 -4.99
CA ARG A 109 -8.54 -3.03 -5.45
C ARG A 109 -7.63 -1.95 -4.87
N VAL A 110 -7.26 -2.04 -3.59
CA VAL A 110 -6.30 -1.14 -2.94
C VAL A 110 -4.94 -1.20 -3.65
N HIS A 111 -4.43 -2.40 -3.91
CA HIS A 111 -3.16 -2.56 -4.62
C HIS A 111 -3.20 -2.00 -6.05
N GLN A 112 -4.28 -2.24 -6.79
CA GLN A 112 -4.45 -1.72 -8.13
C GLN A 112 -4.49 -0.18 -8.13
N ARG A 113 -5.25 0.43 -7.23
CA ARG A 113 -5.36 1.88 -7.10
C ARG A 113 -4.04 2.52 -6.69
N SER A 114 -3.35 1.94 -5.71
CA SER A 114 -2.03 2.40 -5.28
C SER A 114 -1.03 2.39 -6.43
N ARG A 115 -1.00 1.31 -7.23
CA ARG A 115 -0.14 1.22 -8.42
C ARG A 115 -0.49 2.26 -9.49
N GLN A 116 -1.77 2.50 -9.72
CA GLN A 116 -2.23 3.54 -10.66
C GLN A 116 -1.77 4.93 -10.21
N ASN A 117 -1.96 5.26 -8.93
CA ASN A 117 -1.54 6.53 -8.36
C ASN A 117 -0.02 6.72 -8.46
N HIS A 118 0.75 5.68 -8.15
CA HIS A 118 2.20 5.73 -8.31
C HIS A 118 2.63 6.09 -9.73
N ILE A 119 2.03 5.45 -10.75
CA ILE A 119 2.32 5.75 -12.16
C ILE A 119 1.95 7.19 -12.51
N LEU A 120 0.80 7.68 -12.04
CA LEU A 120 0.37 9.06 -12.28
C LEU A 120 1.33 10.07 -11.63
N LEU A 121 1.75 9.83 -10.39
CA LEU A 121 2.72 10.67 -9.68
C LEU A 121 4.06 10.72 -10.40
N CYS A 122 4.59 9.57 -10.81
CA CYS A 122 5.85 9.52 -11.56
C CYS A 122 5.77 10.32 -12.88
N ARG A 123 4.68 10.17 -13.63
CA ARG A 123 4.46 10.95 -14.87
C ARG A 123 4.34 12.45 -14.61
N SER A 124 3.66 12.85 -13.54
CA SER A 124 3.52 14.25 -13.16
C SER A 124 4.86 14.88 -12.82
N VAL A 125 5.71 14.18 -12.06
CA VAL A 125 7.08 14.62 -11.73
C VAL A 125 7.94 14.72 -12.99
N GLU A 126 7.87 13.75 -13.89
CA GLU A 126 8.61 13.76 -15.15
C GLU A 126 8.22 14.96 -16.04
N LEU A 127 6.93 15.22 -16.17
CA LEU A 127 6.43 16.37 -16.93
C LEU A 127 6.90 17.70 -16.32
N MET A 128 6.81 17.85 -15.00
CA MET A 128 7.34 19.03 -14.28
C MET A 128 8.83 19.24 -14.54
N SER A 129 9.60 18.16 -14.44
CA SER A 129 11.06 18.21 -14.67
C SER A 129 11.40 18.64 -16.10
N ARG A 130 10.66 18.15 -17.09
CA ARG A 130 10.81 18.56 -18.49
C ARG A 130 10.45 20.02 -18.71
N LEU A 131 9.33 20.49 -18.10
CA LEU A 131 8.93 21.90 -18.20
C LEU A 131 9.96 22.82 -17.55
N LEU A 132 10.45 22.50 -16.35
CA LEU A 132 11.50 23.28 -15.69
C LEU A 132 12.79 23.32 -16.52
N GLY A 133 13.19 22.19 -17.09
CA GLY A 133 14.35 22.11 -18.00
C GLY A 133 14.19 22.95 -19.25
N SER A 134 12.96 23.11 -19.77
CA SER A 134 12.69 23.96 -20.93
C SER A 134 12.61 25.46 -20.60
N LEU A 135 12.23 25.81 -19.36
CA LEU A 135 12.08 27.19 -18.90
C LEU A 135 13.38 27.77 -18.35
N LEU A 136 14.35 26.94 -17.98
CA LEU A 136 15.68 27.34 -17.57
C LEU A 136 16.68 27.12 -18.73
N PRO A 137 16.78 28.07 -19.69
CA PRO A 137 17.78 27.98 -20.75
C PRO A 137 19.16 28.29 -20.15
N GLY A 138 19.75 27.31 -19.50
CA GLY A 138 21.01 27.48 -18.79
C GLY A 138 21.66 26.21 -18.28
N SER A 139 21.04 25.07 -18.47
CA SER A 139 21.70 23.76 -18.34
C SER A 139 22.33 23.30 -19.66
N SER A 140 22.70 24.28 -20.55
CA SER A 140 23.67 24.00 -21.58
C SER A 140 24.96 23.61 -20.85
N THR A 141 25.39 22.38 -20.98
CA THR A 141 26.70 21.91 -20.64
C THR A 141 27.71 22.93 -21.13
N VAL A 142 28.20 23.79 -20.23
CA VAL A 142 29.29 24.72 -20.55
C VAL A 142 30.53 23.83 -20.61
N TYR A 143 30.96 23.52 -21.82
CA TYR A 143 32.24 22.90 -22.03
C TYR A 143 33.34 23.97 -21.77
N THR A 144 34.24 23.69 -20.86
CA THR A 144 35.44 24.49 -20.75
C THR A 144 36.31 24.27 -22.00
N GLU A 145 37.18 25.21 -22.34
CA GLU A 145 38.14 25.09 -23.46
C GLU A 145 39.02 23.81 -23.38
N ARG A 146 39.00 23.10 -22.25
CA ARG A 146 39.70 21.83 -22.02
C ARG A 146 38.82 20.61 -22.11
N GLY A 147 37.50 20.74 -22.47
CA GLY A 147 36.58 19.63 -22.66
C GLY A 147 35.96 19.07 -21.38
N ASP A 148 36.13 19.71 -20.23
CA ASP A 148 35.50 19.31 -18.98
C ASP A 148 34.07 19.86 -18.88
N VAL A 149 33.11 19.01 -18.47
CA VAL A 149 31.71 19.36 -18.29
C VAL A 149 31.52 19.93 -16.88
N LEU A 150 31.30 21.24 -16.76
CA LEU A 150 30.89 21.86 -15.50
C LEU A 150 29.39 21.65 -15.33
N GLY A 151 29.00 20.53 -14.68
CA GLY A 151 27.65 20.26 -14.26
C GLY A 151 27.30 21.11 -13.04
N ALA A 152 26.31 21.99 -13.16
CA ALA A 152 25.82 22.85 -12.08
C ALA A 152 24.85 22.13 -11.11
N PHE A 153 25.03 20.87 -10.85
CA PHE A 153 24.41 20.18 -9.69
C PHE A 153 25.32 19.04 -9.24
N GLY A 154 25.64 19.06 -7.94
CA GLY A 154 26.56 18.15 -7.29
C GLY A 154 26.36 16.69 -7.64
N SER A 155 27.45 16.02 -7.89
CA SER A 155 27.54 14.58 -8.11
C SER A 155 26.86 13.83 -6.98
N VAL A 156 25.70 13.25 -7.26
CA VAL A 156 25.18 12.14 -6.45
C VAL A 156 26.17 10.99 -6.66
N THR A 157 27.04 10.77 -5.69
CA THR A 157 27.93 9.63 -5.64
C THR A 157 27.09 8.35 -5.79
N ARG A 158 27.23 7.68 -6.92
CA ARG A 158 26.75 6.32 -7.09
C ARG A 158 27.44 5.44 -6.05
N SER A 159 26.66 4.98 -5.09
CA SER A 159 27.06 3.87 -4.22
C SER A 159 27.26 2.65 -5.09
N THR A 160 28.50 2.27 -5.30
CA THR A 160 28.88 1.00 -5.91
C THR A 160 28.54 -0.12 -4.94
N TYR A 161 27.51 -0.89 -5.24
CA TYR A 161 27.24 -2.16 -4.57
C TYR A 161 28.39 -3.13 -4.89
N HIS A 162 29.23 -3.39 -3.90
CA HIS A 162 30.09 -4.58 -3.91
C HIS A 162 29.26 -5.78 -3.51
N ALA A 163 28.91 -6.64 -4.46
CA ALA A 163 28.46 -7.98 -4.18
C ALA A 163 29.68 -8.78 -3.69
N ILE A 164 29.63 -9.21 -2.44
CA ILE A 164 30.54 -10.25 -1.93
C ILE A 164 29.79 -11.57 -2.07
N GLY A 165 30.49 -12.53 -2.75
CA GLY A 165 30.04 -13.87 -3.07
C GLY A 165 29.79 -14.79 -1.88
#